data_e5ee51a1d8dbc533b2ab112feafb2512
#
_entry.id   e5ee51a1d8dbc533b2ab112feafb2512
#
_cell.length_a   1.000
_cell.length_b   1.000
_cell.length_c   1.000
_cell.angle_alpha   90.00
_cell.angle_beta   90.00
_cell.angle_gamma   90.00
#
_symmetry.space_group_name_H-M   'P 1'
#
loop_
_entity.id
_entity.type
_entity.pdbx_description
1 polymer ?
#
loop_
_entity_poly.entity_id
_entity_poly.type
_entity_poly.pdbx_seq_one_letter_code
_entity_poly.pdbx_strand_id
1 'polypeptide(L)'
;YEINNIKNNLFYFEENFLCGNDNYDIAISRSGASSLAELSHLNIPFISIPYPHATDNHQYLNAKRYFDLNCCWILEEKNFNSGDIYKIIDEIMFNKKDYFEKKNNLKTYSENVSWKNINEIIIKSLNEN
;
A
#
# COMPACT_ATOMS: atom_id res chain seq x y z
N TYR A 1 -2.94 12.55 20.62
CA TYR A 1 -3.84 11.37 20.56
C TYR A 1 -4.65 11.23 21.85
N GLU A 2 -4.06 11.44 23.02
CA GLU A 2 -4.77 11.35 24.31
C GLU A 2 -5.91 12.37 24.44
N ILE A 3 -5.74 13.59 23.91
CA ILE A 3 -6.72 14.67 23.97
C ILE A 3 -8.06 14.31 23.30
N ASN A 4 -8.02 13.44 22.29
CA ASN A 4 -9.20 13.07 21.48
C ASN A 4 -9.72 11.66 21.79
N ASN A 5 -9.26 11.01 22.88
CA ASN A 5 -9.60 9.63 23.24
C ASN A 5 -9.36 8.61 22.09
N ILE A 6 -8.39 8.88 21.23
CA ILE A 6 -8.05 7.96 20.14
C ILE A 6 -7.20 6.84 20.71
N LYS A 7 -7.73 5.61 20.63
CA LYS A 7 -6.94 4.43 20.99
C LYS A 7 -5.75 4.33 20.05
N ASN A 8 -4.54 4.31 20.60
CA ASN A 8 -3.31 4.26 19.83
C ASN A 8 -2.31 3.27 20.42
N ASN A 9 -1.39 2.81 19.59
CA ASN A 9 -0.26 1.99 19.97
C ASN A 9 0.97 2.57 19.27
N LEU A 10 1.96 3.03 20.04
CA LEU A 10 3.15 3.73 19.54
C LEU A 10 4.39 2.88 19.82
N PHE A 11 5.18 2.63 18.80
CA PHE A 11 6.47 1.94 18.90
C PHE A 11 7.50 2.54 17.93
N TYR A 12 8.78 2.42 18.28
CA TYR A 12 9.87 2.88 17.40
C TYR A 12 10.20 1.86 16.32
N PHE A 13 10.12 0.59 16.65
CA PHE A 13 10.42 -0.52 15.77
C PHE A 13 9.62 -1.76 16.22
N GLU A 14 9.07 -2.49 15.26
CA GLU A 14 8.34 -3.72 15.50
C GLU A 14 8.84 -4.79 14.53
N GLU A 15 9.56 -5.78 15.06
CA GLU A 15 10.14 -6.88 14.26
C GLU A 15 9.07 -7.75 13.59
N ASN A 16 7.94 -7.90 14.25
CA ASN A 16 6.85 -8.76 13.81
C ASN A 16 5.64 -7.97 13.31
N PHE A 17 5.87 -6.77 12.76
CA PHE A 17 4.79 -5.90 12.28
C PHE A 17 3.83 -6.61 11.31
N LEU A 18 4.36 -7.55 10.53
CA LEU A 18 3.59 -8.35 9.57
C LEU A 18 2.96 -9.61 10.18
N CYS A 19 3.41 -10.05 11.36
CA CYS A 19 2.92 -11.25 12.01
C CYS A 19 1.74 -10.92 12.93
N GLY A 20 0.51 -11.19 12.51
CA GLY A 20 -0.69 -11.03 13.35
C GLY A 20 -1.47 -9.73 13.11
N ASN A 21 -1.24 -9.06 12.00
CA ASN A 21 -1.89 -7.80 11.67
C ASN A 21 -3.13 -7.96 10.78
N ASP A 22 -3.92 -9.00 11.01
CA ASP A 22 -5.22 -9.20 10.33
C ASP A 22 -6.26 -8.11 10.63
N ASN A 23 -5.86 -7.07 11.41
CA ASN A 23 -6.77 -6.07 11.97
C ASN A 23 -6.60 -4.66 11.40
N TYR A 24 -5.75 -4.45 10.40
CA TYR A 24 -5.62 -3.13 9.78
C TYR A 24 -6.45 -3.03 8.50
N ASP A 25 -7.32 -2.02 8.47
CA ASP A 25 -8.15 -1.75 7.29
C ASP A 25 -7.40 -0.93 6.24
N ILE A 26 -6.52 -0.03 6.67
CA ILE A 26 -5.79 0.88 5.80
C ILE A 26 -4.43 1.26 6.42
N ALA A 27 -3.45 1.50 5.57
CA ALA A 27 -2.16 2.05 5.94
C ALA A 27 -1.92 3.43 5.31
N ILE A 28 -1.14 4.26 5.99
CA ILE A 28 -0.58 5.50 5.45
C ILE A 28 0.93 5.38 5.54
N SER A 29 1.63 5.43 4.42
CA SER A 29 3.08 5.20 4.42
C SER A 29 3.83 5.98 3.34
N ARG A 30 5.15 6.08 3.50
CA ARG A 30 6.06 6.43 2.41
C ARG A 30 6.09 5.31 1.38
N SER A 31 6.53 5.64 0.15
CA SER A 31 6.48 4.72 -0.99
C SER A 31 7.79 3.95 -1.19
N GLY A 32 8.38 3.47 -0.10
CA GLY A 32 9.51 2.55 -0.16
C GLY A 32 9.08 1.22 -0.80
N ALA A 33 9.91 0.65 -1.68
CA ALA A 33 9.55 -0.56 -2.43
C ALA A 33 9.19 -1.73 -1.50
N SER A 34 9.96 -1.95 -0.43
CA SER A 34 9.70 -3.00 0.57
C SER A 34 8.37 -2.78 1.27
N SER A 35 8.12 -1.55 1.77
CA SER A 35 6.89 -1.23 2.50
C SER A 35 5.64 -1.45 1.64
N LEU A 36 5.68 -1.01 0.37
CA LEU A 36 4.54 -1.22 -0.53
C LEU A 36 4.35 -2.70 -0.90
N ALA A 37 5.45 -3.45 -1.07
CA ALA A 37 5.38 -4.89 -1.29
C ALA A 37 4.79 -5.64 -0.09
N GLU A 38 5.17 -5.26 1.13
CA GLU A 38 4.64 -5.81 2.37
C GLU A 38 3.15 -5.53 2.53
N LEU A 39 2.72 -4.27 2.36
CA LEU A 39 1.30 -3.89 2.41
C LEU A 39 0.48 -4.64 1.34
N SER A 40 1.05 -4.80 0.15
CA SER A 40 0.45 -5.56 -0.93
C SER A 40 0.28 -7.03 -0.56
N HIS A 41 1.33 -7.65 0.01
CA HIS A 41 1.29 -9.04 0.45
C HIS A 41 0.22 -9.29 1.53
N LEU A 42 0.08 -8.35 2.46
CA LEU A 42 -0.93 -8.38 3.51
C LEU A 42 -2.34 -8.02 3.02
N ASN A 43 -2.47 -7.61 1.77
CA ASN A 43 -3.72 -7.13 1.20
C ASN A 43 -4.35 -5.96 2.00
N ILE A 44 -3.49 -5.05 2.48
CA ILE A 44 -3.87 -3.82 3.18
C ILE A 44 -3.85 -2.67 2.19
N PRO A 45 -4.99 -2.07 1.80
CA PRO A 45 -5.02 -0.87 0.98
C PRO A 45 -4.27 0.28 1.65
N PHE A 46 -3.64 1.16 0.88
CA PHE A 46 -2.80 2.19 1.46
C PHE A 46 -2.90 3.54 0.75
N ILE A 47 -2.72 4.59 1.56
CA ILE A 47 -2.48 5.95 1.09
C ILE A 47 -0.96 6.12 1.04
N SER A 48 -0.42 6.26 -0.15
CA SER A 48 1.01 6.41 -0.40
C SER A 48 1.40 7.88 -0.44
N ILE A 49 2.39 8.26 0.36
CA ILE A 49 2.93 9.63 0.40
C ILE A 49 4.41 9.56 -0.02
N PRO A 50 4.72 9.69 -1.32
CA PRO A 50 6.09 9.61 -1.81
C PRO A 50 6.97 10.69 -1.20
N TYR A 51 8.22 10.33 -0.83
CA TYR A 51 9.20 11.31 -0.39
C TYR A 51 9.67 12.16 -1.58
N PRO A 52 9.50 13.51 -1.56
CA PRO A 52 9.71 14.36 -2.73
C PRO A 52 11.16 14.51 -3.14
N HIS A 53 12.10 14.22 -2.23
CA HIS A 53 13.55 14.30 -2.49
C HIS A 53 14.19 12.93 -2.69
N ALA A 54 13.40 11.90 -2.99
CA ALA A 54 13.92 10.59 -3.31
C ALA A 54 14.70 10.63 -4.63
N THR A 55 15.89 10.01 -4.65
CA THR A 55 16.75 9.93 -5.84
C THR A 55 15.94 9.40 -7.03
N ASP A 56 16.08 10.05 -8.19
CA ASP A 56 15.38 9.67 -9.43
C ASP A 56 13.87 9.54 -9.28
N ASN A 57 13.30 10.21 -8.28
CA ASN A 57 11.86 10.17 -7.98
C ASN A 57 11.30 8.74 -7.78
N HIS A 58 12.18 7.80 -7.36
CA HIS A 58 11.83 6.37 -7.30
C HIS A 58 10.62 6.08 -6.40
N GLN A 59 10.43 6.84 -5.31
CA GLN A 59 9.26 6.62 -4.45
C GLN A 59 7.95 6.96 -5.17
N TYR A 60 7.91 8.04 -5.94
CA TYR A 60 6.73 8.34 -6.73
C TYR A 60 6.46 7.25 -7.79
N LEU A 61 7.48 6.77 -8.47
CA LEU A 61 7.34 5.70 -9.46
C LEU A 61 6.86 4.38 -8.83
N ASN A 62 7.33 4.05 -7.63
CA ASN A 62 6.83 2.91 -6.86
C ASN A 62 5.32 3.05 -6.57
N ALA A 63 4.91 4.20 -6.03
CA ALA A 63 3.51 4.47 -5.74
C ALA A 63 2.64 4.46 -7.00
N LYS A 64 3.13 5.09 -8.06
CA LYS A 64 2.43 5.19 -9.34
C LYS A 64 2.09 3.82 -9.93
N ARG A 65 2.97 2.83 -9.80
CA ARG A 65 2.71 1.46 -10.26
C ARG A 65 1.45 0.87 -9.62
N TYR A 66 1.26 1.04 -8.32
CA TYR A 66 0.07 0.56 -7.62
C TYR A 66 -1.16 1.42 -7.92
N PHE A 67 -0.96 2.72 -8.10
CA PHE A 67 -2.03 3.65 -8.45
C PHE A 67 -2.61 3.36 -9.83
N ASP A 68 -1.76 3.13 -10.84
CA ASP A 68 -2.18 2.80 -12.22
C ASP A 68 -2.96 1.47 -12.30
N LEU A 69 -2.76 0.60 -11.32
CA LEU A 69 -3.52 -0.64 -11.15
C LEU A 69 -4.77 -0.48 -10.26
N ASN A 70 -5.09 0.74 -9.87
CA ASN A 70 -6.17 1.06 -8.93
C ASN A 70 -6.08 0.28 -7.61
N CYS A 71 -4.86 0.19 -7.03
CA CYS A 71 -4.58 -0.52 -5.79
C CYS A 71 -4.39 0.38 -4.57
N CYS A 72 -4.19 1.68 -4.76
CA CYS A 72 -3.88 2.62 -3.68
C CYS A 72 -4.36 4.04 -4.00
N TRP A 73 -4.19 4.94 -3.03
CA TRP A 73 -4.29 6.40 -3.21
C TRP A 73 -2.89 7.00 -3.14
N ILE A 74 -2.64 8.09 -3.89
CA ILE A 74 -1.39 8.85 -3.81
C ILE A 74 -1.69 10.27 -3.34
N LEU A 75 -0.91 10.74 -2.37
CA LEU A 75 -0.84 12.14 -1.94
C LEU A 75 0.59 12.64 -2.10
N GLU A 76 0.79 13.62 -2.98
CA GLU A 76 2.09 14.25 -3.13
C GLU A 76 2.32 15.31 -2.04
N GLU A 77 3.44 15.17 -1.32
CA GLU A 77 3.76 16.03 -0.17
C GLU A 77 3.79 17.54 -0.49
N LYS A 78 4.23 17.91 -1.69
CA LYS A 78 4.27 19.33 -2.13
C LYS A 78 2.89 19.98 -2.24
N ASN A 79 1.85 19.19 -2.43
CA ASN A 79 0.47 19.66 -2.58
C ASN A 79 -0.38 19.34 -1.35
N PHE A 80 0.26 18.79 -0.32
CA PHE A 80 -0.40 18.20 0.82
C PHE A 80 -0.85 19.25 1.84
N ASN A 81 -2.11 19.19 2.18
CA ASN A 81 -2.63 19.77 3.40
C ASN A 81 -3.39 18.71 4.22
N SER A 82 -3.56 18.96 5.51
CA SER A 82 -4.25 17.99 6.39
C SER A 82 -5.66 17.63 5.91
N GLY A 83 -6.34 18.54 5.20
CA GLY A 83 -7.67 18.31 4.65
C GLY A 83 -7.70 17.25 3.56
N ASP A 84 -6.60 17.00 2.85
CA ASP A 84 -6.56 16.02 1.76
C ASP A 84 -6.57 14.58 2.28
N ILE A 85 -5.88 14.29 3.39
CA ILE A 85 -6.01 12.99 4.06
C ILE A 85 -7.45 12.79 4.55
N TYR A 86 -8.04 13.80 5.20
CA TYR A 86 -9.41 13.69 5.69
C TYR A 86 -10.39 13.38 4.56
N LYS A 87 -10.27 14.04 3.40
CA LYS A 87 -11.11 13.75 2.23
C LYS A 87 -11.02 12.29 1.80
N ILE A 88 -9.78 11.76 1.66
CA ILE A 88 -9.59 10.37 1.27
C ILE A 88 -10.17 9.41 2.32
N ILE A 89 -9.95 9.68 3.61
CA ILE A 89 -10.50 8.85 4.68
C ILE A 89 -12.03 8.92 4.67
N ASP A 90 -12.61 10.09 4.49
CA ASP A 90 -14.06 10.25 4.37
C ASP A 90 -14.61 9.49 3.16
N GLU A 91 -13.95 9.59 2.00
CA GLU A 91 -14.31 8.82 0.81
C GLU A 91 -14.28 7.30 1.09
N ILE A 92 -13.25 6.82 1.77
CA ILE A 92 -13.14 5.41 2.15
C ILE A 92 -14.27 4.98 3.08
N MET A 93 -14.62 5.83 4.04
CA MET A 93 -15.68 5.52 5.02
C MET A 93 -17.08 5.55 4.41
N PHE A 94 -17.34 6.49 3.51
CA PHE A 94 -18.65 6.71 2.91
C PHE A 94 -18.84 5.99 1.57
N ASN A 95 -17.76 5.84 0.78
CA ASN A 95 -17.76 5.12 -0.49
C ASN A 95 -16.97 3.81 -0.40
N LYS A 96 -17.54 2.85 0.32
CA LYS A 96 -16.92 1.52 0.49
C LYS A 96 -16.66 0.79 -0.81
N LYS A 97 -17.32 1.17 -1.90
CA LYS A 97 -17.13 0.53 -3.22
C LYS A 97 -15.70 0.74 -3.73
N ASP A 98 -15.19 1.98 -3.71
CA ASP A 98 -13.81 2.28 -4.16
C ASP A 98 -12.77 1.56 -3.28
N TYR A 99 -12.98 1.55 -1.97
CA TYR A 99 -12.13 0.81 -1.03
C TYR A 99 -12.05 -0.68 -1.36
N PHE A 100 -13.21 -1.34 -1.53
CA PHE A 100 -13.22 -2.78 -1.84
C PHE A 100 -12.67 -3.08 -3.22
N GLU A 101 -12.84 -2.21 -4.20
CA GLU A 101 -12.26 -2.33 -5.52
C GLU A 101 -10.73 -2.32 -5.43
N LYS A 102 -10.14 -1.33 -4.73
CA LYS A 102 -8.69 -1.28 -4.50
C LYS A 102 -8.16 -2.50 -3.75
N LYS A 103 -8.87 -2.95 -2.73
CA LYS A 103 -8.51 -4.15 -1.96
C LYS A 103 -8.50 -5.40 -2.84
N ASN A 104 -9.50 -5.57 -3.71
CA ASN A 104 -9.57 -6.70 -4.65
C ASN A 104 -8.46 -6.64 -5.70
N ASN A 105 -8.19 -5.45 -6.26
CA ASN A 105 -7.10 -5.26 -7.21
C ASN A 105 -5.75 -5.55 -6.58
N LEU A 106 -5.54 -5.11 -5.34
CA LEU A 106 -4.31 -5.37 -4.59
C LEU A 106 -4.09 -6.86 -4.35
N LYS A 107 -5.16 -7.59 -3.98
CA LYS A 107 -5.12 -9.04 -3.83
C LYS A 107 -4.74 -9.74 -5.14
N THR A 108 -5.40 -9.38 -6.24
CA THR A 108 -5.11 -9.94 -7.57
C THR A 108 -3.66 -9.66 -7.99
N TYR A 109 -3.16 -8.44 -7.73
CA TYR A 109 -1.78 -8.09 -8.00
C TYR A 109 -0.81 -8.94 -7.18
N SER A 110 -1.04 -9.07 -5.87
CA SER A 110 -0.20 -9.86 -4.96
C SER A 110 -0.16 -11.35 -5.36
N GLU A 111 -1.29 -11.93 -5.74
CA GLU A 111 -1.37 -13.31 -6.22
C GLU A 111 -0.57 -13.50 -7.52
N ASN A 112 -0.63 -12.55 -8.45
CA ASN A 112 0.08 -12.61 -9.74
C ASN A 112 1.60 -12.48 -9.62
N VAL A 113 2.09 -11.76 -8.60
CA VAL A 113 3.54 -11.61 -8.34
C VAL A 113 4.07 -12.59 -7.27
N SER A 114 3.29 -13.59 -6.91
CA SER A 114 3.70 -14.61 -5.94
C SER A 114 4.87 -15.46 -6.46
N TRP A 115 5.71 -15.96 -5.56
CA TRP A 115 6.82 -16.85 -5.90
C TRP A 115 6.38 -18.10 -6.68
N LYS A 116 5.18 -18.59 -6.42
CA LYS A 116 4.62 -19.73 -7.15
C LYS A 116 4.48 -19.40 -8.64
N ASN A 117 3.87 -18.27 -8.98
CA ASN A 117 3.67 -17.86 -10.36
C ASN A 117 5.00 -17.53 -11.05
N ILE A 118 5.95 -16.91 -10.35
CA ILE A 118 7.29 -16.64 -10.86
C ILE A 118 8.01 -17.96 -11.20
N ASN A 119 7.96 -18.95 -10.30
CA ASN A 119 8.56 -20.25 -10.55
C ASN A 119 7.91 -20.98 -11.74
N GLU A 120 6.60 -20.93 -11.89
CA GLU A 120 5.90 -21.51 -13.02
C GLU A 120 6.33 -20.87 -14.36
N ILE A 121 6.50 -19.54 -14.39
CA ILE A 121 6.99 -18.82 -15.57
C ILE A 121 8.43 -19.23 -15.91
N ILE A 122 9.32 -19.34 -14.90
CA ILE A 122 10.71 -19.77 -15.10
C ILE A 122 10.75 -21.20 -15.64
N ILE A 123 10.03 -22.13 -15.05
CA ILE A 123 9.99 -23.52 -15.49
C ILE A 123 9.46 -23.61 -16.92
N LYS A 124 8.42 -22.88 -17.26
CA LYS A 124 7.86 -22.86 -18.61
C LYS A 124 8.88 -22.36 -19.63
N SER A 125 9.56 -21.24 -19.36
CA SER A 125 10.59 -20.69 -20.27
C SER A 125 11.82 -21.59 -20.45
N LEU A 126 12.15 -22.42 -19.44
CA LEU A 126 13.22 -23.41 -19.54
C LEU A 126 12.83 -24.62 -20.39
N ASN A 127 11.54 -24.97 -20.44
CA ASN A 127 11.03 -26.13 -21.20
C ASN A 127 10.72 -25.79 -22.66
N GLU A 128 10.65 -24.50 -23.03
CA GLU A 128 10.39 -24.02 -24.40
C GLU A 128 11.68 -23.83 -25.23
N ASN A 129 12.87 -24.10 -24.65
CA ASN A 129 14.19 -24.11 -25.30
C ASN A 129 14.71 -25.53 -25.46
#